data_2448d29a71e3abcc10e0e2ce5120cc2e
#
_entry.id   2448d29a71e3abcc10e0e2ce5120cc2e
#
_cell.length_a   1.000
_cell.length_b   1.000
_cell.length_c   1.000
_cell.angle_alpha   90.00
_cell.angle_beta   90.00
_cell.angle_gamma   90.00
#
_symmetry.space_group_name_H-M   'P 1'
#
loop_
_entity.id
_entity.type
_entity.pdbx_description
1 polymer ?
#
loop_
_entity_poly.entity_id
_entity_poly.type
_entity_poly.pdbx_seq_one_letter_code
_entity_poly.pdbx_strand_id
1 'polypeptide(L)'
;LWQLMAPAVNAVNSHAHSRKTVYAFFVCALMLFICCPQPSLAKDVFKMGIGDPIDSGAGEYGKEFKRIVEERTAGKVTIELFPNCSLGDESEMLQNTRRGTLDMCVVGIGNAVPLVPGLGAYTLPYLLDTEEAVVKATTGRLFDYFNAMSVKTGGLRILGHCYTNFRHLTNSKKPVTCLADLKDIKLRVPNNKIFVATFQAWGANPVPMAWAETFTALQQGVIDGQDNPYVVNHTMKFEEVQKYLTELHYQYSLQPLFIGERTWKQLDPAVQKVLASAGMEAQMHVLKWENKQSGLARKAMEEAGVTVSVLKDEDEWKKIAVEKIWPDYYEFIGGKAVIEMIQKELGR
;
A
#
# COMPACT_ATOMS: atom_id res chain seq x y z
N LEU A 1 44.28 26.96 90.78
CA LEU A 1 44.11 25.55 90.44
C LEU A 1 42.83 25.30 89.58
N TRP A 2 42.53 26.14 88.61
CA TRP A 2 41.35 25.95 87.79
C TRP A 2 41.50 26.53 86.36
N GLN A 3 42.65 26.27 85.65
CA GLN A 3 42.94 26.82 84.33
C GLN A 3 43.75 25.93 83.42
N LEU A 4 43.76 24.58 83.57
CA LEU A 4 44.59 23.68 82.74
C LEU A 4 43.88 22.43 82.24
N MET A 5 42.56 22.44 81.96
CA MET A 5 41.90 21.29 81.39
C MET A 5 40.86 21.65 80.29
N ALA A 6 41.20 22.48 79.39
CA ALA A 6 40.25 22.77 78.27
C ALA A 6 40.83 22.83 76.84
N PRO A 7 41.70 21.97 76.37
CA PRO A 7 41.86 21.82 74.90
C PRO A 7 41.55 20.47 74.34
N ALA A 8 41.08 19.47 75.04
CA ALA A 8 40.95 18.10 74.46
C ALA A 8 39.55 17.73 73.97
N VAL A 9 38.51 18.54 74.23
CA VAL A 9 37.13 18.19 73.81
C VAL A 9 36.76 18.69 72.38
N ASN A 10 37.45 19.74 71.89
CA ASN A 10 37.11 20.31 70.57
C ASN A 10 37.70 19.58 69.37
N ALA A 11 38.67 18.68 69.53
CA ALA A 11 39.28 17.99 68.40
C ALA A 11 38.48 16.75 67.91
N VAL A 12 37.62 16.15 68.72
CA VAL A 12 36.85 14.95 68.38
C VAL A 12 35.57 15.30 67.60
N ASN A 13 35.02 16.48 67.78
CA ASN A 13 33.79 16.91 67.07
C ASN A 13 34.00 17.40 65.62
N SER A 14 35.23 17.79 65.24
CA SER A 14 35.51 18.27 63.89
C SER A 14 35.55 17.13 62.85
N HIS A 15 36.00 15.94 63.23
CA HIS A 15 36.06 14.78 62.37
C HIS A 15 34.69 14.10 62.13
N ALA A 16 33.77 14.19 63.07
CA ALA A 16 32.41 13.65 62.94
C ALA A 16 31.54 14.50 62.01
N HIS A 17 31.74 15.82 61.94
CA HIS A 17 31.02 16.69 61.02
C HIS A 17 31.49 16.56 59.57
N SER A 18 32.80 16.35 59.33
CA SER A 18 33.37 16.13 58.02
C SER A 18 32.85 14.85 57.36
N ARG A 19 32.74 13.75 58.13
CA ARG A 19 32.22 12.46 57.56
C ARG A 19 30.73 12.53 57.22
N LYS A 20 29.92 13.20 58.06
CA LYS A 20 28.48 13.33 57.76
C LYS A 20 28.21 14.24 56.56
N THR A 21 29.03 15.26 56.32
CA THR A 21 28.91 16.17 55.16
C THR A 21 29.33 15.45 53.87
N VAL A 22 30.38 14.59 53.90
CA VAL A 22 30.81 13.80 52.73
C VAL A 22 29.76 12.75 52.37
N TYR A 23 29.14 12.06 53.35
CA TYR A 23 28.05 11.11 53.09
C TYR A 23 26.78 11.82 52.53
N ALA A 24 26.45 13.01 53.03
CA ALA A 24 25.32 13.79 52.54
C ALA A 24 25.54 14.23 51.05
N PHE A 25 26.77 14.62 50.68
CA PHE A 25 27.12 14.96 49.31
C PHE A 25 27.08 13.73 48.36
N PHE A 26 27.55 12.57 48.85
CA PHE A 26 27.49 11.33 48.05
C PHE A 26 26.05 10.83 47.87
N VAL A 27 25.19 10.92 48.87
CA VAL A 27 23.79 10.51 48.79
C VAL A 27 23.00 11.49 47.90
N CYS A 28 23.25 12.81 47.98
CA CYS A 28 22.65 13.79 47.07
C CYS A 28 23.14 13.65 45.63
N ALA A 29 24.42 13.34 45.39
CA ALA A 29 24.95 13.07 44.07
C ALA A 29 24.39 11.75 43.47
N LEU A 30 24.16 10.72 44.29
CA LEU A 30 23.54 9.47 43.86
C LEU A 30 22.04 9.64 43.58
N MET A 31 21.32 10.47 44.35
CA MET A 31 19.91 10.79 44.08
C MET A 31 19.71 11.70 42.88
N LEU A 32 20.66 12.57 42.53
CA LEU A 32 20.63 13.35 41.29
C LEU A 32 20.81 12.50 40.02
N PHE A 33 21.51 11.37 40.13
CA PHE A 33 21.67 10.43 39.00
C PHE A 33 20.41 9.55 38.77
N ILE A 34 19.56 9.37 39.79
CA ILE A 34 18.32 8.57 39.68
C ILE A 34 17.16 9.43 39.15
N CYS A 35 17.27 10.75 39.18
CA CYS A 35 16.24 11.71 38.77
C CYS A 35 16.52 12.37 37.41
N CYS A 36 17.49 11.86 36.60
CA CYS A 36 17.51 12.19 35.20
C CYS A 36 16.27 11.55 34.57
N PRO A 37 15.28 12.35 34.05
CA PRO A 37 14.23 11.76 33.25
C PRO A 37 14.94 11.09 32.11
N GLN A 38 14.91 9.76 32.06
CA GLN A 38 15.26 9.06 30.82
C GLN A 38 14.39 9.69 29.75
N PRO A 39 14.95 10.17 28.64
CA PRO A 39 14.11 10.64 27.56
C PRO A 39 13.17 9.48 27.25
N SER A 40 11.90 9.64 27.59
CA SER A 40 10.85 8.80 27.07
C SER A 40 10.98 8.97 25.55
N LEU A 41 11.59 7.99 24.89
CA LEU A 41 11.59 7.91 23.45
C LEU A 41 10.12 7.86 23.08
N ALA A 42 9.57 9.02 22.69
CA ALA A 42 8.21 9.07 22.16
C ALA A 42 8.12 7.99 21.10
N LYS A 43 7.22 7.05 21.30
CA LYS A 43 6.99 5.96 20.35
C LYS A 43 6.24 6.58 19.19
N ASP A 44 6.86 6.61 18.02
CA ASP A 44 6.20 7.07 16.81
C ASP A 44 5.21 5.99 16.37
N VAL A 45 3.94 6.31 16.40
CA VAL A 45 2.85 5.42 15.95
C VAL A 45 2.32 5.94 14.63
N PHE A 46 2.50 5.19 13.56
CA PHE A 46 1.97 5.53 12.24
C PHE A 46 0.70 4.72 11.94
N LYS A 47 -0.32 5.40 11.45
CA LYS A 47 -1.56 4.79 10.99
C LYS A 47 -1.47 4.47 9.50
N MET A 48 -1.74 3.20 9.16
CA MET A 48 -1.80 2.73 7.78
C MET A 48 -3.23 2.31 7.44
N GLY A 49 -3.89 3.07 6.57
CA GLY A 49 -5.17 2.68 5.99
C GLY A 49 -4.96 1.66 4.86
N ILE A 50 -5.82 0.65 4.78
CA ILE A 50 -5.79 -0.41 3.77
C ILE A 50 -7.17 -0.53 3.16
N GLY A 51 -7.28 -0.50 1.82
CA GLY A 51 -8.54 -0.62 1.11
C GLY A 51 -9.21 -1.98 1.33
N ASP A 52 -8.43 -3.03 1.24
CA ASP A 52 -8.86 -4.42 1.29
C ASP A 52 -8.97 -4.99 2.73
N PRO A 53 -9.55 -6.19 2.87
CA PRO A 53 -9.55 -6.95 4.13
C PRO A 53 -8.15 -7.30 4.63
N ILE A 54 -8.02 -7.58 5.93
CA ILE A 54 -6.73 -7.91 6.56
C ILE A 54 -6.14 -9.25 6.11
N ASP A 55 -6.93 -10.14 5.56
CA ASP A 55 -6.54 -11.44 4.99
C ASP A 55 -6.29 -11.41 3.49
N SER A 56 -6.37 -10.24 2.87
CA SER A 56 -5.98 -9.98 1.47
C SER A 56 -4.46 -9.83 1.32
N GLY A 57 -3.99 -9.74 0.06
CA GLY A 57 -2.60 -9.40 -0.25
C GLY A 57 -2.16 -8.07 0.34
N ALA A 58 -3.03 -7.03 0.29
CA ALA A 58 -2.74 -5.74 0.90
C ALA A 58 -2.62 -5.82 2.43
N GLY A 59 -3.45 -6.63 3.07
CA GLY A 59 -3.35 -6.90 4.50
C GLY A 59 -2.06 -7.65 4.85
N GLU A 60 -1.67 -8.66 4.05
CA GLU A 60 -0.42 -9.39 4.22
C GLU A 60 0.81 -8.48 4.02
N TYR A 61 0.77 -7.63 2.98
CA TYR A 61 1.80 -6.61 2.76
C TYR A 61 1.93 -5.68 3.98
N GLY A 62 0.80 -5.19 4.51
CA GLY A 62 0.78 -4.33 5.70
C GLY A 62 1.34 -5.02 6.94
N LYS A 63 0.98 -6.30 7.18
CA LYS A 63 1.50 -7.10 8.30
C LYS A 63 3.02 -7.29 8.21
N GLU A 64 3.53 -7.66 7.04
CA GLU A 64 4.97 -7.86 6.85
C GLU A 64 5.74 -6.54 6.95
N PHE A 65 5.25 -5.46 6.34
CA PHE A 65 5.83 -4.13 6.49
C PHE A 65 5.91 -3.72 7.96
N LYS A 66 4.82 -3.85 8.71
CA LYS A 66 4.75 -3.59 10.15
C LYS A 66 5.82 -4.40 10.91
N ARG A 67 5.88 -5.72 10.68
CA ARG A 67 6.84 -6.62 11.34
C ARG A 67 8.28 -6.14 11.14
N ILE A 68 8.66 -5.85 9.89
CA ILE A 68 10.03 -5.42 9.54
C ILE A 68 10.36 -4.08 10.20
N VAL A 69 9.43 -3.11 10.15
CA VAL A 69 9.64 -1.78 10.72
C VAL A 69 9.80 -1.86 12.24
N GLU A 70 8.90 -2.54 12.93
CA GLU A 70 8.93 -2.67 14.39
C GLU A 70 10.18 -3.41 14.87
N GLU A 71 10.61 -4.46 14.17
CA GLU A 71 11.82 -5.20 14.48
C GLU A 71 13.07 -4.32 14.31
N ARG A 72 13.22 -3.64 13.16
CA ARG A 72 14.41 -2.83 12.84
C ARG A 72 14.54 -1.56 13.67
N THR A 73 13.43 -1.06 14.17
CA THR A 73 13.43 0.10 15.08
C THR A 73 13.41 -0.28 16.54
N ALA A 74 13.49 -1.57 16.87
CA ALA A 74 13.37 -2.10 18.24
C ALA A 74 12.11 -1.53 18.94
N GLY A 75 10.99 -1.43 18.20
CA GLY A 75 9.70 -0.93 18.68
C GLY A 75 9.61 0.57 18.90
N LYS A 76 10.60 1.37 18.47
CA LYS A 76 10.51 2.84 18.51
C LYS A 76 9.46 3.36 17.53
N VAL A 77 9.35 2.75 16.36
CA VAL A 77 8.30 3.00 15.38
C VAL A 77 7.32 1.84 15.38
N THR A 78 6.03 2.13 15.40
CA THR A 78 4.95 1.14 15.36
C THR A 78 3.99 1.47 14.22
N ILE A 79 3.47 0.47 13.54
CA ILE A 79 2.46 0.62 12.49
C ILE A 79 1.13 0.05 12.98
N GLU A 80 0.08 0.88 13.00
CA GLU A 80 -1.30 0.45 13.25
C GLU A 80 -2.01 0.26 11.92
N LEU A 81 -2.57 -0.94 11.70
CA LEU A 81 -3.24 -1.31 10.46
C LEU A 81 -4.75 -1.10 10.58
N PHE A 82 -5.33 -0.43 9.59
CA PHE A 82 -6.74 -0.10 9.49
C PHE A 82 -7.31 -0.63 8.16
N PRO A 83 -7.71 -1.91 8.08
CA PRO A 83 -8.23 -2.54 6.87
C PRO A 83 -9.68 -2.16 6.55
N ASN A 84 -10.19 -2.68 5.43
CA ASN A 84 -11.59 -2.54 4.98
C ASN A 84 -12.05 -1.09 4.81
N CYS A 85 -11.19 -0.22 4.28
CA CYS A 85 -11.52 1.21 4.14
C CYS A 85 -12.01 1.88 5.45
N SER A 86 -11.59 1.37 6.63
CA SER A 86 -12.09 1.86 7.93
C SER A 86 -11.67 3.30 8.26
N LEU A 87 -10.71 3.88 7.52
CA LEU A 87 -10.30 5.28 7.62
C LEU A 87 -10.77 6.14 6.42
N GLY A 88 -11.80 5.69 5.72
CA GLY A 88 -12.35 6.31 4.51
C GLY A 88 -12.10 5.47 3.27
N ASP A 89 -12.79 5.80 2.17
CA ASP A 89 -12.53 5.17 0.88
C ASP A 89 -11.10 5.40 0.39
N GLU A 90 -10.62 4.59 -0.55
CA GLU A 90 -9.25 4.66 -1.06
C GLU A 90 -8.85 6.06 -1.56
N SER A 91 -9.77 6.76 -2.23
CA SER A 91 -9.54 8.14 -2.68
C SER A 91 -9.44 9.12 -1.52
N GLU A 92 -10.23 8.94 -0.47
CA GLU A 92 -10.16 9.75 0.76
C GLU A 92 -8.88 9.47 1.53
N MET A 93 -8.50 8.20 1.67
CA MET A 93 -7.24 7.81 2.31
C MET A 93 -6.02 8.42 1.60
N LEU A 94 -6.00 8.41 0.27
CA LEU A 94 -4.95 9.08 -0.53
C LEU A 94 -4.88 10.59 -0.25
N GLN A 95 -6.03 11.28 -0.24
CA GLN A 95 -6.09 12.71 0.07
C GLN A 95 -5.63 13.01 1.49
N ASN A 96 -6.05 12.20 2.46
CA ASN A 96 -5.66 12.33 3.86
C ASN A 96 -4.15 12.08 4.05
N THR A 97 -3.61 11.06 3.37
CA THR A 97 -2.16 10.78 3.36
C THR A 97 -1.38 11.94 2.75
N ARG A 98 -1.84 12.49 1.62
CA ARG A 98 -1.24 13.69 1.00
C ARG A 98 -1.22 14.89 1.95
N ARG A 99 -2.30 15.10 2.69
CA ARG A 99 -2.43 16.22 3.66
C ARG A 99 -1.65 16.00 4.96
N GLY A 100 -1.28 14.76 5.26
CA GLY A 100 -0.61 14.34 6.50
C GLY A 100 -1.57 14.17 7.68
N THR A 101 -2.88 14.00 7.43
CA THR A 101 -3.89 13.63 8.44
C THR A 101 -4.02 12.11 8.59
N LEU A 102 -3.53 11.35 7.62
CA LEU A 102 -3.23 9.93 7.67
C LEU A 102 -1.75 9.77 7.30
N ASP A 103 -1.03 8.88 7.97
CA ASP A 103 0.41 8.73 7.73
C ASP A 103 0.69 7.97 6.44
N MET A 104 0.02 6.83 6.25
CA MET A 104 0.25 5.90 5.15
C MET A 104 -1.06 5.27 4.66
N CYS A 105 -1.09 4.85 3.39
CA CYS A 105 -2.17 4.01 2.89
C CYS A 105 -1.68 3.02 1.83
N VAL A 106 -2.32 1.83 1.79
CA VAL A 106 -2.19 0.84 0.72
C VAL A 106 -3.50 0.80 -0.03
N VAL A 107 -3.48 1.20 -1.30
CA VAL A 107 -4.69 1.38 -2.12
C VAL A 107 -4.40 1.01 -3.58
N GLY A 108 -5.44 0.65 -4.31
CA GLY A 108 -5.32 0.34 -5.74
C GLY A 108 -4.70 1.50 -6.54
N ILE A 109 -3.69 1.21 -7.36
CA ILE A 109 -2.95 2.21 -8.14
C ILE A 109 -3.88 3.06 -9.03
N GLY A 110 -4.97 2.48 -9.53
CA GLY A 110 -5.97 3.17 -10.32
C GLY A 110 -6.58 4.39 -9.62
N ASN A 111 -6.75 4.33 -8.29
CA ASN A 111 -7.30 5.41 -7.49
C ASN A 111 -6.29 6.54 -7.21
N ALA A 112 -4.99 6.29 -7.42
CA ALA A 112 -3.96 7.31 -7.33
C ALA A 112 -3.82 8.17 -8.61
N VAL A 113 -4.28 7.67 -9.76
CA VAL A 113 -4.14 8.31 -11.08
C VAL A 113 -4.74 9.72 -11.14
N PRO A 114 -5.89 10.04 -10.54
CA PRO A 114 -6.40 11.42 -10.51
C PRO A 114 -5.47 12.41 -9.81
N LEU A 115 -4.67 11.96 -8.84
CA LEU A 115 -3.67 12.78 -8.12
C LEU A 115 -2.29 12.77 -8.79
N VAL A 116 -1.94 11.65 -9.40
CA VAL A 116 -0.64 11.39 -10.04
C VAL A 116 -0.88 10.80 -11.43
N PRO A 117 -1.23 11.63 -12.42
CA PRO A 117 -1.60 11.16 -13.76
C PRO A 117 -0.59 10.20 -14.41
N GLY A 118 0.70 10.40 -14.17
CA GLY A 118 1.75 9.54 -14.71
C GLY A 118 1.70 8.09 -14.23
N LEU A 119 1.13 7.80 -13.03
CA LEU A 119 0.89 6.43 -12.59
C LEU A 119 -0.16 5.71 -13.46
N GLY A 120 -0.90 6.47 -14.29
CA GLY A 120 -1.77 5.93 -15.31
C GLY A 120 -1.06 4.99 -16.29
N ALA A 121 0.25 5.14 -16.50
CA ALA A 121 1.04 4.21 -17.29
C ALA A 121 0.90 2.76 -16.79
N TYR A 122 0.89 2.55 -15.47
CA TYR A 122 0.68 1.22 -14.88
C TYR A 122 -0.74 0.67 -15.03
N THR A 123 -1.69 1.51 -15.45
CA THR A 123 -3.09 1.11 -15.69
C THR A 123 -3.43 0.98 -17.17
N LEU A 124 -2.46 1.22 -18.07
CA LEU A 124 -2.65 0.96 -19.49
C LEU A 124 -2.77 -0.55 -19.72
N PRO A 125 -3.85 -0.98 -20.41
CA PRO A 125 -4.08 -2.39 -20.63
C PRO A 125 -2.96 -3.03 -21.46
N TYR A 126 -2.49 -4.21 -21.03
CA TYR A 126 -1.43 -5.02 -21.67
C TYR A 126 -0.04 -4.37 -21.77
N LEU A 127 0.22 -3.24 -21.06
CA LEU A 127 1.57 -2.67 -21.00
C LEU A 127 2.50 -3.53 -20.11
N LEU A 128 2.00 -3.97 -18.96
CA LEU A 128 2.68 -4.86 -18.02
C LEU A 128 1.98 -6.23 -18.02
N ASP A 129 2.22 -7.00 -19.07
CA ASP A 129 1.52 -8.24 -19.39
C ASP A 129 2.17 -9.52 -18.85
N THR A 130 3.21 -9.38 -18.03
CA THR A 130 3.87 -10.48 -17.31
C THR A 130 4.29 -10.05 -15.91
N GLU A 131 4.38 -11.00 -14.97
CA GLU A 131 4.91 -10.74 -13.62
C GLU A 131 6.33 -10.16 -13.68
N GLU A 132 7.18 -10.67 -14.58
CA GLU A 132 8.53 -10.15 -14.77
C GLU A 132 8.53 -8.67 -15.18
N ALA A 133 7.64 -8.29 -16.12
CA ALA A 133 7.48 -6.90 -16.55
C ALA A 133 7.05 -6.00 -15.38
N VAL A 134 6.12 -6.50 -14.55
CA VAL A 134 5.65 -5.77 -13.36
C VAL A 134 6.78 -5.59 -12.34
N VAL A 135 7.53 -6.64 -12.04
CA VAL A 135 8.67 -6.55 -11.11
C VAL A 135 9.72 -5.56 -11.62
N LYS A 136 10.07 -5.59 -12.91
CA LYS A 136 10.97 -4.62 -13.53
C LYS A 136 10.43 -3.19 -13.47
N ALA A 137 9.13 -3.01 -13.71
CA ALA A 137 8.49 -1.70 -13.68
C ALA A 137 8.40 -1.08 -12.27
N THR A 138 8.37 -1.91 -11.24
CA THR A 138 8.22 -1.49 -9.83
C THR A 138 9.50 -1.61 -9.01
N THR A 139 10.63 -1.81 -9.66
CA THR A 139 11.96 -1.84 -9.04
C THR A 139 12.96 -1.02 -9.87
N GLY A 140 14.13 -0.76 -9.30
CA GLY A 140 15.22 -0.08 -10.00
C GLY A 140 14.82 1.28 -10.58
N ARG A 141 15.30 1.56 -11.79
CA ARG A 141 15.18 2.87 -12.42
C ARG A 141 13.74 3.34 -12.69
N LEU A 142 12.85 2.42 -13.08
CA LEU A 142 11.45 2.77 -13.30
C LEU A 142 10.75 3.11 -11.99
N PHE A 143 11.01 2.37 -10.91
CA PHE A 143 10.51 2.70 -9.59
C PHE A 143 10.95 4.11 -9.17
N ASP A 144 12.24 4.42 -9.31
CA ASP A 144 12.77 5.74 -8.94
C ASP A 144 12.11 6.87 -9.74
N TYR A 145 11.92 6.68 -11.04
CA TYR A 145 11.25 7.63 -11.92
C TYR A 145 9.79 7.89 -11.48
N PHE A 146 9.01 6.85 -11.30
CA PHE A 146 7.59 6.98 -10.92
C PHE A 146 7.41 7.47 -9.49
N ASN A 147 8.30 7.08 -8.58
CA ASN A 147 8.31 7.60 -7.21
C ASN A 147 8.63 9.10 -7.17
N ALA A 148 9.67 9.55 -7.89
CA ALA A 148 9.99 10.97 -8.00
C ALA A 148 8.83 11.78 -8.61
N MET A 149 8.17 11.25 -9.64
CA MET A 149 7.00 11.87 -10.25
C MET A 149 5.83 11.92 -9.27
N SER A 150 5.55 10.84 -8.53
CA SER A 150 4.49 10.79 -7.52
C SER A 150 4.70 11.83 -6.42
N VAL A 151 5.92 11.99 -5.94
CA VAL A 151 6.30 13.04 -4.98
C VAL A 151 6.06 14.44 -5.59
N LYS A 152 6.53 14.68 -6.80
CA LYS A 152 6.47 15.99 -7.46
C LYS A 152 5.05 16.44 -7.77
N THR A 153 4.20 15.53 -8.27
CA THR A 153 2.85 15.87 -8.75
C THR A 153 1.77 15.62 -7.72
N GLY A 154 1.89 14.54 -6.94
CA GLY A 154 0.90 14.11 -5.96
C GLY A 154 1.22 14.43 -4.51
N GLY A 155 2.47 14.76 -4.18
CA GLY A 155 2.92 14.89 -2.79
C GLY A 155 2.87 13.58 -2.01
N LEU A 156 2.92 12.47 -2.73
CA LEU A 156 2.85 11.10 -2.22
C LEU A 156 4.12 10.33 -2.60
N ARG A 157 4.76 9.71 -1.64
CA ARG A 157 5.94 8.86 -1.83
C ARG A 157 5.55 7.40 -1.81
N ILE A 158 6.03 6.64 -2.76
CA ILE A 158 5.82 5.18 -2.83
C ILE A 158 6.95 4.51 -2.05
N LEU A 159 6.62 3.65 -1.11
CA LEU A 159 7.59 2.84 -0.34
C LEU A 159 7.76 1.43 -0.91
N GLY A 160 6.82 0.98 -1.71
CA GLY A 160 6.78 -0.31 -2.38
C GLY A 160 5.38 -0.59 -2.91
N HIS A 161 5.18 -1.74 -3.53
CA HIS A 161 3.92 -2.13 -4.15
C HIS A 161 3.46 -3.49 -3.59
N CYS A 162 2.22 -3.59 -3.16
CA CYS A 162 1.58 -4.88 -3.02
C CYS A 162 1.24 -5.40 -4.43
N TYR A 163 1.74 -6.58 -4.75
CA TYR A 163 1.37 -7.33 -5.97
C TYR A 163 0.15 -8.17 -5.68
N THR A 164 -0.92 -8.01 -6.46
CA THR A 164 -2.15 -8.75 -6.26
C THR A 164 -2.55 -9.63 -7.45
N ASN A 165 -1.63 -9.83 -8.40
CA ASN A 165 -1.81 -10.65 -9.59
C ASN A 165 -2.70 -10.01 -10.68
N PHE A 166 -2.98 -10.74 -11.79
CA PHE A 166 -3.80 -10.25 -12.89
C PHE A 166 -5.25 -10.08 -12.48
N ARG A 167 -5.88 -9.04 -13.04
CA ARG A 167 -7.31 -8.75 -12.86
C ARG A 167 -8.12 -9.59 -13.82
N HIS A 168 -9.15 -10.24 -13.29
CA HIS A 168 -10.11 -11.07 -14.00
C HIS A 168 -11.50 -10.46 -13.89
N LEU A 169 -12.28 -10.55 -14.95
CA LEU A 169 -13.65 -10.04 -15.00
C LEU A 169 -14.58 -10.98 -14.23
N THR A 170 -15.39 -10.47 -13.31
CA THR A 170 -16.53 -11.21 -12.73
C THR A 170 -17.84 -10.56 -13.11
N ASN A 171 -18.92 -11.36 -13.23
CA ASN A 171 -20.26 -10.85 -13.41
C ASN A 171 -21.33 -11.86 -12.95
N SER A 172 -22.57 -11.37 -12.76
CA SER A 172 -23.71 -12.17 -12.34
C SER A 172 -24.62 -12.62 -13.49
N LYS A 173 -24.37 -12.15 -14.73
CA LYS A 173 -25.32 -12.29 -15.86
C LYS A 173 -25.07 -13.50 -16.74
N LYS A 174 -23.84 -13.64 -17.30
CA LYS A 174 -23.51 -14.63 -18.33
C LYS A 174 -22.01 -14.89 -18.40
N PRO A 175 -21.59 -16.06 -18.92
CA PRO A 175 -20.19 -16.25 -19.29
C PRO A 175 -19.76 -15.20 -20.33
N VAL A 176 -18.53 -14.67 -20.17
CA VAL A 176 -17.89 -13.80 -21.15
C VAL A 176 -16.71 -14.58 -21.75
N THR A 177 -16.73 -14.85 -23.05
CA THR A 177 -15.70 -15.62 -23.75
C THR A 177 -15.14 -14.87 -24.95
N CYS A 178 -15.75 -13.74 -25.31
CA CYS A 178 -15.32 -12.85 -26.40
C CYS A 178 -15.83 -11.43 -26.16
N LEU A 179 -15.34 -10.46 -26.97
CA LEU A 179 -15.74 -9.03 -26.89
C LEU A 179 -17.26 -8.83 -26.97
N ALA A 180 -17.94 -9.58 -27.87
CA ALA A 180 -19.38 -9.45 -28.06
C ALA A 180 -20.19 -9.78 -26.80
N ASP A 181 -19.65 -10.60 -25.90
CA ASP A 181 -20.32 -10.98 -24.66
C ASP A 181 -20.33 -9.85 -23.61
N LEU A 182 -19.47 -8.81 -23.76
CA LEU A 182 -19.44 -7.66 -22.84
C LEU A 182 -20.64 -6.74 -23.01
N LYS A 183 -21.33 -6.83 -24.14
CA LYS A 183 -22.48 -5.98 -24.41
C LYS A 183 -23.53 -6.07 -23.29
N ASP A 184 -24.02 -4.91 -22.87
CA ASP A 184 -25.03 -4.72 -21.83
C ASP A 184 -24.60 -5.13 -20.41
N ILE A 185 -23.32 -5.42 -20.18
CA ILE A 185 -22.78 -5.62 -18.82
C ILE A 185 -22.41 -4.27 -18.21
N LYS A 186 -23.06 -3.92 -17.10
CA LYS A 186 -22.69 -2.78 -16.25
C LYS A 186 -21.52 -3.20 -15.37
N LEU A 187 -20.33 -2.77 -15.72
CA LEU A 187 -19.11 -3.16 -15.04
C LEU A 187 -18.61 -2.04 -14.13
N ARG A 188 -18.47 -2.31 -12.84
CA ARG A 188 -17.79 -1.37 -11.95
C ARG A 188 -16.33 -1.26 -12.35
N VAL A 189 -15.87 -0.02 -12.41
CA VAL A 189 -14.44 0.30 -12.56
C VAL A 189 -14.02 1.29 -11.47
N PRO A 190 -12.72 1.37 -11.09
CA PRO A 190 -12.21 2.46 -10.25
C PRO A 190 -12.48 3.83 -10.88
N ASN A 191 -12.43 4.91 -10.08
CA ASN A 191 -12.52 6.29 -10.55
C ASN A 191 -11.28 6.71 -11.37
N ASN A 192 -11.10 6.05 -12.50
CA ASN A 192 -9.95 6.21 -13.40
C ASN A 192 -10.42 6.19 -14.85
N LYS A 193 -10.15 7.28 -15.56
CA LYS A 193 -10.60 7.45 -16.95
C LYS A 193 -10.00 6.42 -17.92
N ILE A 194 -8.82 5.85 -17.63
CA ILE A 194 -8.21 4.81 -18.47
C ILE A 194 -9.03 3.52 -18.38
N PHE A 195 -9.44 3.10 -17.17
CA PHE A 195 -10.33 1.94 -16.99
C PHE A 195 -11.67 2.15 -17.68
N VAL A 196 -12.26 3.34 -17.52
CA VAL A 196 -13.54 3.68 -18.20
C VAL A 196 -13.39 3.55 -19.71
N ALA A 197 -12.40 4.19 -20.30
CA ALA A 197 -12.17 4.15 -21.74
C ALA A 197 -11.86 2.73 -22.24
N THR A 198 -11.09 1.96 -21.48
CA THR A 198 -10.73 0.59 -21.82
C THR A 198 -11.96 -0.30 -21.94
N PHE A 199 -12.77 -0.39 -20.88
CA PHE A 199 -13.97 -1.24 -20.91
C PHE A 199 -15.05 -0.73 -21.85
N GLN A 200 -15.15 0.59 -22.04
CA GLN A 200 -16.04 1.16 -23.06
C GLN A 200 -15.61 0.79 -24.49
N ALA A 201 -14.30 0.82 -24.79
CA ALA A 201 -13.78 0.42 -26.10
C ALA A 201 -13.97 -1.07 -26.37
N TRP A 202 -13.99 -1.90 -25.33
CA TRP A 202 -14.30 -3.33 -25.41
C TRP A 202 -15.80 -3.65 -25.46
N GLY A 203 -16.66 -2.64 -25.32
CA GLY A 203 -18.12 -2.79 -25.48
C GLY A 203 -18.90 -3.02 -24.19
N ALA A 204 -18.28 -2.96 -23.02
CA ALA A 204 -18.98 -2.95 -21.75
C ALA A 204 -19.59 -1.58 -21.43
N ASN A 205 -20.42 -1.54 -20.39
CA ASN A 205 -20.95 -0.30 -19.82
C ASN A 205 -20.25 0.00 -18.48
N PRO A 206 -19.08 0.69 -18.48
CA PRO A 206 -18.31 0.93 -17.27
C PRO A 206 -19.00 1.96 -16.36
N VAL A 207 -19.05 1.65 -15.07
CA VAL A 207 -19.62 2.48 -14.00
C VAL A 207 -18.51 2.81 -13.00
N PRO A 208 -17.94 4.04 -13.03
CA PRO A 208 -16.96 4.46 -12.02
C PRO A 208 -17.59 4.47 -10.63
N MET A 209 -16.95 3.81 -9.67
CA MET A 209 -17.50 3.66 -8.31
C MET A 209 -16.37 3.45 -7.30
N ALA A 210 -16.54 4.01 -6.09
CA ALA A 210 -15.64 3.80 -4.96
C ALA A 210 -15.51 2.30 -4.60
N TRP A 211 -14.34 1.89 -4.11
CA TRP A 211 -14.09 0.50 -3.76
C TRP A 211 -15.02 0.01 -2.65
N ALA A 212 -15.18 0.81 -1.60
CA ALA A 212 -16.02 0.50 -0.44
C ALA A 212 -17.50 0.23 -0.80
N GLU A 213 -17.99 0.73 -1.93
CA GLU A 213 -19.39 0.58 -2.37
C GLU A 213 -19.61 -0.67 -3.23
N THR A 214 -18.52 -1.30 -3.73
CA THR A 214 -18.58 -2.30 -4.80
C THR A 214 -19.40 -3.54 -4.40
N PHE A 215 -19.15 -4.13 -3.23
CA PHE A 215 -19.88 -5.34 -2.80
C PHE A 215 -21.38 -5.09 -2.70
N THR A 216 -21.77 -4.00 -2.06
CA THR A 216 -23.19 -3.65 -1.89
C THR A 216 -23.88 -3.38 -3.23
N ALA A 217 -23.18 -2.71 -4.17
CA ALA A 217 -23.71 -2.43 -5.50
C ALA A 217 -23.89 -3.71 -6.34
N LEU A 218 -22.98 -4.69 -6.22
CA LEU A 218 -23.11 -6.01 -6.82
C LEU A 218 -24.27 -6.77 -6.20
N GLN A 219 -24.39 -6.79 -4.89
CA GLN A 219 -25.45 -7.48 -4.15
C GLN A 219 -26.85 -6.91 -4.51
N GLN A 220 -26.96 -5.59 -4.68
CA GLN A 220 -28.21 -4.94 -5.03
C GLN A 220 -28.48 -4.95 -6.56
N GLY A 221 -27.56 -5.44 -7.38
CA GLY A 221 -27.73 -5.47 -8.83
C GLY A 221 -27.67 -4.08 -9.50
N VAL A 222 -27.10 -3.08 -8.82
CA VAL A 222 -26.84 -1.74 -9.41
C VAL A 222 -25.80 -1.85 -10.53
N ILE A 223 -24.83 -2.73 -10.34
CA ILE A 223 -23.83 -3.16 -11.32
C ILE A 223 -23.91 -4.67 -11.49
N ASP A 224 -23.51 -5.16 -12.65
CA ASP A 224 -23.56 -6.59 -12.98
C ASP A 224 -22.26 -7.31 -12.66
N GLY A 225 -21.14 -6.60 -12.67
CA GLY A 225 -19.81 -7.16 -12.49
C GLY A 225 -18.76 -6.13 -12.11
N GLN A 226 -17.56 -6.63 -11.92
CA GLN A 226 -16.33 -5.86 -11.64
C GLN A 226 -15.11 -6.66 -12.14
N ASP A 227 -13.92 -6.13 -11.99
CA ASP A 227 -12.69 -6.85 -12.28
C ASP A 227 -11.69 -6.73 -11.12
N ASN A 228 -11.14 -7.85 -10.70
CA ASN A 228 -10.08 -7.94 -9.67
C ASN A 228 -9.37 -9.31 -9.72
N PRO A 229 -8.19 -9.43 -9.08
CA PRO A 229 -7.50 -10.71 -8.94
C PRO A 229 -8.27 -11.73 -8.11
N TYR A 230 -7.92 -13.00 -8.24
CA TYR A 230 -8.58 -14.10 -7.53
C TYR A 230 -8.59 -13.92 -6.01
N VAL A 231 -7.44 -13.56 -5.41
CA VAL A 231 -7.35 -13.40 -3.95
C VAL A 231 -8.25 -12.26 -3.48
N VAL A 232 -8.26 -11.12 -4.18
CA VAL A 232 -9.15 -9.99 -3.85
C VAL A 232 -10.61 -10.40 -3.99
N ASN A 233 -10.98 -11.08 -5.09
CA ASN A 233 -12.36 -11.53 -5.30
C ASN A 233 -12.83 -12.44 -4.17
N HIS A 234 -11.99 -13.39 -3.74
CA HIS A 234 -12.31 -14.34 -2.68
C HIS A 234 -12.37 -13.70 -1.29
N THR A 235 -11.38 -12.86 -0.92
CA THR A 235 -11.38 -12.19 0.39
C THR A 235 -12.51 -11.17 0.53
N MET A 236 -12.97 -10.59 -0.59
CA MET A 236 -14.17 -9.75 -0.65
C MET A 236 -15.47 -10.54 -0.75
N LYS A 237 -15.41 -11.88 -0.79
CA LYS A 237 -16.55 -12.79 -0.91
C LYS A 237 -17.41 -12.52 -2.15
N PHE A 238 -16.80 -12.15 -3.25
CA PHE A 238 -17.56 -11.87 -4.46
C PHE A 238 -18.23 -13.10 -5.04
N GLU A 239 -17.78 -14.31 -4.73
CA GLU A 239 -18.46 -15.55 -5.04
C GLU A 239 -19.91 -15.64 -4.51
N GLU A 240 -20.25 -14.88 -3.46
CA GLU A 240 -21.63 -14.81 -2.94
C GLU A 240 -22.56 -14.03 -3.88
N VAL A 241 -22.04 -13.13 -4.70
CA VAL A 241 -22.80 -12.19 -5.55
C VAL A 241 -22.44 -12.25 -7.04
N GLN A 242 -21.40 -13.01 -7.44
CA GLN A 242 -20.93 -13.18 -8.79
C GLN A 242 -20.93 -14.65 -9.19
N LYS A 243 -21.47 -14.96 -10.37
CA LYS A 243 -21.63 -16.34 -10.87
C LYS A 243 -20.59 -16.74 -11.91
N TYR A 244 -20.04 -15.80 -12.62
CA TYR A 244 -19.14 -16.03 -13.73
C TYR A 244 -17.84 -15.24 -13.54
N LEU A 245 -16.71 -15.87 -13.82
CA LEU A 245 -15.41 -15.26 -13.87
C LEU A 245 -14.78 -15.55 -15.22
N THR A 246 -14.23 -14.53 -15.86
CA THR A 246 -13.47 -14.66 -17.10
C THR A 246 -12.01 -14.32 -16.83
N GLU A 247 -11.11 -15.27 -17.10
CA GLU A 247 -9.68 -15.03 -17.03
C GLU A 247 -9.28 -14.05 -18.13
N LEU A 248 -8.72 -12.93 -17.70
CA LEU A 248 -8.30 -11.80 -18.52
C LEU A 248 -6.97 -11.31 -17.96
N HIS A 249 -5.96 -11.09 -18.81
CA HIS A 249 -4.61 -10.74 -18.39
C HIS A 249 -4.24 -9.30 -18.77
N TYR A 250 -5.24 -8.43 -18.89
CA TYR A 250 -5.07 -7.07 -19.41
C TYR A 250 -4.27 -6.15 -18.50
N GLN A 251 -4.31 -6.38 -17.21
CA GLN A 251 -3.61 -5.56 -16.22
C GLN A 251 -3.22 -6.39 -15.00
N TYR A 252 -1.96 -6.29 -14.62
CA TYR A 252 -1.50 -6.77 -13.33
C TYR A 252 -1.86 -5.74 -12.25
N SER A 253 -2.59 -6.13 -11.24
CA SER A 253 -3.05 -5.25 -10.19
C SER A 253 -1.94 -4.91 -9.20
N LEU A 254 -1.72 -3.62 -9.00
CA LEU A 254 -0.74 -3.07 -8.06
C LEU A 254 -1.45 -2.21 -7.02
N GLN A 255 -1.04 -2.34 -5.78
CA GLN A 255 -1.50 -1.49 -4.68
C GLN A 255 -0.29 -0.88 -3.98
N PRO A 256 0.14 0.34 -4.39
CA PRO A 256 1.25 1.02 -3.75
C PRO A 256 1.00 1.34 -2.28
N LEU A 257 2.03 1.18 -1.45
CA LEU A 257 2.10 1.80 -0.13
C LEU A 257 2.56 3.24 -0.30
N PHE A 258 1.67 4.17 -0.03
CA PHE A 258 1.97 5.60 -0.03
C PHE A 258 2.22 6.12 1.39
N ILE A 259 3.20 7.01 1.52
CA ILE A 259 3.37 7.93 2.64
C ILE A 259 3.30 9.37 2.14
N GLY A 260 2.67 10.27 2.89
CA GLY A 260 2.65 11.69 2.56
C GLY A 260 4.07 12.29 2.56
N GLU A 261 4.45 13.04 1.52
CA GLU A 261 5.76 13.68 1.46
C GLU A 261 5.95 14.68 2.60
N ARG A 262 4.86 15.25 3.11
CA ARG A 262 4.88 16.10 4.31
C ARG A 262 5.29 15.33 5.56
N THR A 263 4.69 14.17 5.79
CA THR A 263 5.04 13.26 6.89
C THR A 263 6.47 12.77 6.72
N TRP A 264 6.83 12.31 5.51
CA TRP A 264 8.17 11.81 5.20
C TRP A 264 9.29 12.78 5.56
N LYS A 265 9.14 14.06 5.22
CA LYS A 265 10.16 15.11 5.49
C LYS A 265 10.37 15.40 6.97
N GLN A 266 9.46 15.01 7.83
CA GLN A 266 9.56 15.19 9.28
C GLN A 266 10.25 14.02 9.99
N LEU A 267 10.47 12.89 9.27
CA LEU A 267 11.07 11.70 9.83
C LEU A 267 12.58 11.82 9.95
N ASP A 268 13.13 11.19 10.99
CA ASP A 268 14.57 10.96 11.09
C ASP A 268 15.08 10.19 9.87
N PRO A 269 16.24 10.55 9.27
CA PRO A 269 16.81 9.83 8.12
C PRO A 269 17.01 8.33 8.34
N ALA A 270 17.28 7.90 9.58
CA ALA A 270 17.38 6.48 9.89
C ALA A 270 16.03 5.78 9.80
N VAL A 271 14.93 6.43 10.25
CA VAL A 271 13.56 5.93 10.11
C VAL A 271 13.17 5.88 8.63
N GLN A 272 13.45 6.93 7.86
CA GLN A 272 13.20 6.95 6.40
C GLN A 272 13.84 5.75 5.71
N LYS A 273 15.10 5.45 6.04
CA LYS A 273 15.82 4.29 5.47
C LYS A 273 15.16 2.97 5.82
N VAL A 274 14.71 2.81 7.07
CA VAL A 274 14.00 1.60 7.52
C VAL A 274 12.68 1.45 6.76
N LEU A 275 11.85 2.49 6.69
CA LEU A 275 10.57 2.45 6.00
C LEU A 275 10.73 2.12 4.50
N ALA A 276 11.68 2.77 3.81
CA ALA A 276 11.96 2.52 2.40
C ALA A 276 12.40 1.07 2.15
N SER A 277 13.33 0.54 2.96
CA SER A 277 13.79 -0.84 2.79
C SER A 277 12.71 -1.86 3.17
N ALA A 278 11.91 -1.59 4.21
CA ALA A 278 10.82 -2.47 4.63
C ALA A 278 9.73 -2.58 3.56
N GLY A 279 9.39 -1.47 2.87
CA GLY A 279 8.43 -1.48 1.78
C GLY A 279 8.85 -2.38 0.63
N MET A 280 10.10 -2.31 0.22
CA MET A 280 10.65 -3.15 -0.86
C MET A 280 10.75 -4.63 -0.47
N GLU A 281 11.07 -4.94 0.80
CA GLU A 281 11.10 -6.33 1.27
C GLU A 281 9.71 -6.92 1.39
N ALA A 282 8.77 -6.20 1.97
CA ALA A 282 7.37 -6.61 2.05
C ALA A 282 6.77 -6.83 0.64
N GLN A 283 7.17 -6.03 -0.36
CA GLN A 283 6.81 -6.21 -1.76
C GLN A 283 7.20 -7.60 -2.29
N MET A 284 8.42 -8.06 -2.01
CA MET A 284 8.90 -9.36 -2.47
C MET A 284 8.33 -10.53 -1.65
N HIS A 285 7.98 -10.28 -0.39
CA HIS A 285 7.26 -11.25 0.43
C HIS A 285 5.85 -11.50 -0.12
N VAL A 286 5.09 -10.42 -0.36
CA VAL A 286 3.71 -10.54 -0.82
C VAL A 286 3.60 -11.13 -2.22
N LEU A 287 4.56 -10.88 -3.11
CA LEU A 287 4.60 -11.53 -4.43
C LEU A 287 4.57 -13.05 -4.30
N LYS A 288 5.42 -13.62 -3.44
CA LYS A 288 5.47 -15.07 -3.21
C LYS A 288 4.19 -15.58 -2.54
N TRP A 289 3.65 -14.81 -1.63
CA TRP A 289 2.41 -15.14 -0.94
C TRP A 289 1.22 -15.16 -1.92
N GLU A 290 1.05 -14.12 -2.74
CA GLU A 290 -0.01 -14.01 -3.75
C GLU A 290 0.05 -15.14 -4.79
N ASN A 291 1.24 -15.48 -5.27
CA ASN A 291 1.40 -16.59 -6.21
C ASN A 291 0.94 -17.93 -5.63
N LYS A 292 1.12 -18.13 -4.33
CA LYS A 292 0.60 -19.31 -3.63
C LYS A 292 -0.91 -19.24 -3.40
N GLN A 293 -1.44 -18.07 -3.02
CA GLN A 293 -2.85 -17.91 -2.66
C GLN A 293 -3.77 -17.86 -3.87
N SER A 294 -3.30 -17.34 -5.02
CA SER A 294 -4.13 -17.17 -6.22
C SER A 294 -4.78 -18.48 -6.69
N GLY A 295 -4.04 -19.57 -6.75
CA GLY A 295 -4.59 -20.89 -7.12
C GLY A 295 -5.57 -21.44 -6.07
N LEU A 296 -5.35 -21.16 -4.79
CA LEU A 296 -6.28 -21.57 -3.70
C LEU A 296 -7.58 -20.77 -3.77
N ALA A 297 -7.49 -19.46 -3.99
CA ALA A 297 -8.66 -18.59 -4.13
C ALA A 297 -9.48 -18.96 -5.37
N ARG A 298 -8.83 -19.23 -6.52
CA ARG A 298 -9.52 -19.75 -7.71
C ARG A 298 -10.33 -21.00 -7.40
N LYS A 299 -9.68 -21.99 -6.78
CA LYS A 299 -10.33 -23.26 -6.42
C LYS A 299 -11.51 -23.04 -5.46
N ALA A 300 -11.35 -22.18 -4.44
CA ALA A 300 -12.42 -21.87 -3.50
C ALA A 300 -13.64 -21.22 -4.20
N MET A 301 -13.40 -20.29 -5.14
CA MET A 301 -14.46 -19.67 -5.92
C MET A 301 -15.19 -20.70 -6.82
N GLU A 302 -14.46 -21.62 -7.48
CA GLU A 302 -15.06 -22.72 -8.27
C GLU A 302 -15.89 -23.66 -7.38
N GLU A 303 -15.39 -24.03 -6.20
CA GLU A 303 -16.13 -24.83 -5.21
C GLU A 303 -17.39 -24.12 -4.67
N ALA A 304 -17.36 -22.77 -4.60
CA ALA A 304 -18.53 -21.94 -4.28
C ALA A 304 -19.54 -21.80 -5.45
N GLY A 305 -19.23 -22.37 -6.62
CA GLY A 305 -20.15 -22.41 -7.77
C GLY A 305 -19.88 -21.34 -8.83
N VAL A 306 -18.77 -20.61 -8.76
CA VAL A 306 -18.36 -19.67 -9.82
C VAL A 306 -17.88 -20.44 -11.05
N THR A 307 -18.47 -20.13 -12.20
CA THR A 307 -18.05 -20.70 -13.48
C THR A 307 -16.89 -19.87 -14.06
N VAL A 308 -15.73 -20.50 -14.21
CA VAL A 308 -14.55 -19.87 -14.81
C VAL A 308 -14.50 -20.10 -16.32
N SER A 309 -14.25 -19.04 -17.07
CA SER A 309 -14.12 -19.04 -18.53
C SER A 309 -12.80 -18.42 -18.96
N VAL A 310 -12.32 -18.79 -20.14
CA VAL A 310 -11.13 -18.22 -20.77
C VAL A 310 -11.55 -17.51 -22.06
N LEU A 311 -10.90 -16.38 -22.36
CA LEU A 311 -11.16 -15.64 -23.60
C LEU A 311 -10.67 -16.43 -24.82
N LYS A 312 -11.45 -16.34 -25.90
CA LYS A 312 -11.14 -16.94 -27.21
C LYS A 312 -10.43 -15.96 -28.15
N ASP A 313 -10.54 -14.66 -27.86
CA ASP A 313 -10.14 -13.55 -28.72
C ASP A 313 -9.32 -12.49 -27.97
N GLU A 314 -8.55 -12.87 -26.94
CA GLU A 314 -7.79 -11.91 -26.10
C GLU A 314 -6.80 -11.06 -26.90
N ASP A 315 -6.29 -11.57 -28.02
CA ASP A 315 -5.44 -10.79 -28.94
C ASP A 315 -6.18 -9.60 -29.57
N GLU A 316 -7.49 -9.72 -29.81
CA GLU A 316 -8.30 -8.60 -30.31
C GLU A 316 -8.52 -7.54 -29.21
N TRP A 317 -8.71 -7.96 -27.96
CA TRP A 317 -8.77 -7.06 -26.82
C TRP A 317 -7.47 -6.27 -26.69
N LYS A 318 -6.33 -6.93 -26.79
CA LYS A 318 -5.00 -6.33 -26.78
C LYS A 318 -4.81 -5.35 -27.94
N LYS A 319 -5.21 -5.72 -29.14
CA LYS A 319 -5.13 -4.86 -30.32
C LYS A 319 -5.94 -3.56 -30.13
N ILE A 320 -7.20 -3.66 -29.69
CA ILE A 320 -8.05 -2.48 -29.41
C ILE A 320 -7.38 -1.60 -28.35
N ALA A 321 -6.84 -2.18 -27.29
CA ALA A 321 -6.17 -1.45 -26.23
C ALA A 321 -4.97 -0.64 -26.74
N VAL A 322 -4.08 -1.28 -27.49
CA VAL A 322 -2.84 -0.65 -28.01
C VAL A 322 -3.15 0.39 -29.08
N GLU A 323 -4.09 0.10 -30.00
CA GLU A 323 -4.40 0.98 -31.13
C GLU A 323 -5.32 2.15 -30.77
N LYS A 324 -6.25 1.98 -29.82
CA LYS A 324 -7.27 2.99 -29.50
C LYS A 324 -7.06 3.64 -28.14
N ILE A 325 -6.61 2.87 -27.11
CA ILE A 325 -6.53 3.43 -25.76
C ILE A 325 -5.18 4.09 -25.49
N TRP A 326 -4.06 3.43 -25.81
CA TRP A 326 -2.74 3.99 -25.52
C TRP A 326 -2.51 5.38 -26.10
N PRO A 327 -2.80 5.65 -27.41
CA PRO A 327 -2.56 6.96 -28.01
C PRO A 327 -3.34 8.11 -27.32
N ASP A 328 -4.57 7.85 -26.90
CA ASP A 328 -5.43 8.83 -26.26
C ASP A 328 -4.93 9.26 -24.87
N TYR A 329 -4.04 8.44 -24.26
CA TYR A 329 -3.54 8.68 -22.90
C TYR A 329 -2.04 9.03 -22.84
N TYR A 330 -1.32 9.09 -23.97
CA TYR A 330 0.11 9.43 -23.95
C TYR A 330 0.38 10.75 -23.23
N GLU A 331 -0.29 11.84 -23.61
CA GLU A 331 -0.09 13.14 -22.99
C GLU A 331 -0.47 13.13 -21.51
N PHE A 332 -1.51 12.40 -21.17
CA PHE A 332 -2.00 12.31 -19.78
C PHE A 332 -1.00 11.66 -18.84
N ILE A 333 -0.27 10.64 -19.29
CA ILE A 333 0.73 9.92 -18.50
C ILE A 333 2.13 10.55 -18.55
N GLY A 334 2.30 11.67 -19.27
CA GLY A 334 3.58 12.38 -19.39
C GLY A 334 4.29 12.22 -20.73
N GLY A 335 3.56 11.80 -21.77
CA GLY A 335 4.04 11.69 -23.15
C GLY A 335 4.35 10.25 -23.58
N LYS A 336 4.38 10.02 -24.90
CA LYS A 336 4.73 8.72 -25.50
C LYS A 336 6.10 8.22 -25.04
N ALA A 337 7.03 9.13 -24.76
CA ALA A 337 8.37 8.81 -24.25
C ALA A 337 8.36 7.99 -22.94
N VAL A 338 7.30 8.11 -22.12
CA VAL A 338 7.13 7.29 -20.90
C VAL A 338 6.92 5.83 -21.27
N ILE A 339 6.09 5.57 -22.30
CA ILE A 339 5.86 4.20 -22.78
C ILE A 339 7.13 3.63 -23.38
N GLU A 340 7.82 4.40 -24.22
CA GLU A 340 9.07 3.98 -24.86
C GLU A 340 10.15 3.68 -23.80
N MET A 341 10.22 4.48 -22.73
CA MET A 341 11.12 4.22 -21.60
C MET A 341 10.76 2.89 -20.89
N ILE A 342 9.48 2.65 -20.62
CA ILE A 342 9.03 1.40 -19.99
C ILE A 342 9.37 0.21 -20.91
N GLN A 343 9.00 0.27 -22.19
CA GLN A 343 9.26 -0.81 -23.15
C GLN A 343 10.76 -1.11 -23.27
N LYS A 344 11.60 -0.07 -23.33
CA LYS A 344 13.06 -0.23 -23.36
C LYS A 344 13.60 -0.94 -22.12
N GLU A 345 13.15 -0.56 -20.92
CA GLU A 345 13.57 -1.23 -19.65
C GLU A 345 13.07 -2.69 -19.61
N LEU A 346 11.93 -2.97 -20.23
CA LEU A 346 11.39 -4.32 -20.35
C LEU A 346 12.11 -5.15 -21.44
N GLY A 347 12.96 -4.53 -22.28
CA GLY A 347 13.64 -5.21 -23.40
C GLY A 347 12.77 -5.38 -24.64
N ARG A 348 11.82 -4.46 -24.85
CA ARG A 348 10.87 -4.49 -25.99
C ARG A 348 11.07 -3.32 -26.93
#